data_c98de18a4778c7d55dd33604a0dd54b6
#
_entry.id   c98de18a4778c7d55dd33604a0dd54b6
#
_cell.length_a   1.000
_cell.length_b   1.000
_cell.length_c   1.000
_cell.angle_alpha   90.00
_cell.angle_beta   90.00
_cell.angle_gamma   90.00
#
_symmetry.space_group_name_H-M   'P 1'
#
loop_
_entity.id
_entity.type
_entity.pdbx_description
1 polymer ?
#
loop_
_entity_poly.entity_id
_entity_poly.type
_entity_poly.pdbx_seq_one_letter_code
_entity_poly.pdbx_strand_id
1 'polypeptide(L)'
;MSTVTKFPLTKTVNPGDSYDISIDMTAPATDGIYQGYWHIATPYGGYMGIAGYNQSLFVKVHVTAKADRYFGVDNVVITVVRRPQTGCTNQGAYYDFTANITANGPGQIDYRWAYIPWDGNNVVGHVNFAAAGSKAVYWTWHMTTDHIQNIDRWVALNTTVGSVETQWTRVKFNYTCQP
;
A
#
# COMPACT_ATOMS: atom_id res chain seq x y z
N MET A 1 28.04 1.84 0.97
CA MET A 1 28.46 1.12 -0.25
C MET A 1 29.25 -0.10 0.14
N SER A 2 29.52 -1.03 -0.80
CA SER A 2 30.16 -2.33 -0.49
C SER A 2 31.44 -2.16 0.33
N THR A 3 31.61 -3.03 1.33
CA THR A 3 32.87 -3.18 2.07
C THR A 3 33.89 -4.05 1.30
N VAL A 4 33.46 -4.69 0.22
CA VAL A 4 34.30 -5.52 -0.63
C VAL A 4 35.14 -4.63 -1.54
N THR A 5 36.45 -4.65 -1.33
CA THR A 5 37.44 -3.88 -2.09
C THR A 5 38.06 -4.68 -3.25
N LYS A 6 38.01 -5.99 -3.21
CA LYS A 6 38.48 -6.90 -4.27
C LYS A 6 37.56 -8.11 -4.39
N PHE A 7 37.25 -8.47 -5.62
CA PHE A 7 36.45 -9.64 -5.97
C PHE A 7 37.21 -10.48 -7.02
N PRO A 8 37.65 -11.69 -6.69
CA PRO A 8 38.36 -12.53 -7.64
C PRO A 8 37.42 -13.12 -8.69
N LEU A 9 37.82 -13.13 -9.94
CA LEU A 9 37.14 -13.92 -10.96
C LEU A 9 37.41 -15.40 -10.70
N THR A 10 36.38 -16.23 -10.71
CA THR A 10 36.48 -17.67 -10.35
C THR A 10 36.87 -18.55 -11.54
N LYS A 11 36.91 -18.00 -12.75
CA LYS A 11 37.36 -18.72 -13.95
C LYS A 11 38.08 -17.77 -14.90
N THR A 12 38.89 -18.36 -15.80
CA THR A 12 39.53 -17.65 -16.89
C THR A 12 38.44 -17.26 -17.91
N VAL A 13 38.50 -16.01 -18.40
CA VAL A 13 37.65 -15.48 -19.46
C VAL A 13 38.50 -15.32 -20.70
N ASN A 14 38.19 -16.08 -21.79
CA ASN A 14 38.92 -15.98 -23.03
C ASN A 14 38.41 -14.83 -23.89
N PRO A 15 39.17 -14.34 -24.87
CA PRO A 15 38.69 -13.36 -25.81
C PRO A 15 37.40 -13.82 -26.52
N GLY A 16 36.35 -13.00 -26.46
CA GLY A 16 35.03 -13.29 -27.01
C GLY A 16 34.05 -13.94 -26.02
N ASP A 17 34.52 -14.40 -24.85
CA ASP A 17 33.65 -14.92 -23.80
C ASP A 17 33.00 -13.80 -22.96
N SER A 18 31.85 -14.11 -22.37
CA SER A 18 31.17 -13.25 -21.39
C SER A 18 31.32 -13.81 -19.98
N TYR A 19 31.41 -12.92 -19.00
CA TYR A 19 31.44 -13.24 -17.59
C TYR A 19 30.56 -12.30 -16.80
N ASP A 20 29.57 -12.86 -16.09
CA ASP A 20 28.66 -12.10 -15.23
C ASP A 20 29.28 -11.88 -13.86
N ILE A 21 29.35 -10.63 -13.41
CA ILE A 21 29.86 -10.24 -12.11
C ILE A 21 28.69 -9.71 -11.28
N SER A 22 28.42 -10.36 -10.15
CA SER A 22 27.42 -9.91 -9.17
C SER A 22 28.12 -9.54 -7.88
N ILE A 23 27.82 -8.35 -7.35
CA ILE A 23 28.40 -7.83 -6.12
C ILE A 23 27.28 -7.31 -5.23
N ASP A 24 27.15 -7.84 -4.03
CA ASP A 24 26.22 -7.33 -3.03
C ASP A 24 26.71 -6.00 -2.49
N MET A 25 25.83 -5.01 -2.52
CA MET A 25 26.12 -3.67 -2.03
C MET A 25 25.08 -3.23 -1.01
N THR A 26 25.57 -2.67 0.12
CA THR A 26 24.68 -2.05 1.10
C THR A 26 24.59 -0.55 0.82
N ALA A 27 23.36 -0.05 0.69
CA ALA A 27 23.13 1.37 0.55
C ALA A 27 23.51 2.11 1.85
N PRO A 28 24.11 3.31 1.77
CA PRO A 28 24.31 4.16 2.93
C PRO A 28 22.98 4.49 3.63
N ALA A 29 23.03 4.76 4.93
CA ALA A 29 21.85 5.09 5.72
C ALA A 29 21.37 6.55 5.54
N THR A 30 22.22 7.42 5.00
CA THR A 30 21.94 8.85 4.82
C THR A 30 21.49 9.13 3.40
N ASP A 31 20.60 10.11 3.24
CA ASP A 31 20.16 10.59 1.93
C ASP A 31 21.33 11.14 1.13
N GLY A 32 21.31 10.87 -0.15
CA GLY A 32 22.33 11.41 -1.04
C GLY A 32 22.51 10.59 -2.31
N ILE A 33 23.35 11.14 -3.17
CA ILE A 33 23.80 10.46 -4.38
C ILE A 33 25.17 9.87 -4.10
N TYR A 34 25.28 8.55 -4.22
CA TYR A 34 26.50 7.81 -4.00
C TYR A 34 26.96 7.16 -5.29
N GLN A 35 28.26 7.24 -5.57
CA GLN A 35 28.84 6.66 -6.77
C GLN A 35 30.04 5.80 -6.37
N GLY A 36 30.04 4.54 -6.81
CA GLY A 36 31.16 3.63 -6.65
C GLY A 36 31.80 3.34 -8.00
N TYR A 37 33.11 3.19 -8.03
CA TYR A 37 33.89 2.86 -9.21
C TYR A 37 34.50 1.49 -9.05
N TRP A 38 34.51 0.72 -10.13
CA TRP A 38 35.07 -0.63 -10.18
C TRP A 38 36.01 -0.74 -11.36
N HIS A 39 37.12 -1.43 -11.14
CA HIS A 39 38.11 -1.73 -12.17
C HIS A 39 38.34 -3.22 -12.24
N ILE A 40 38.56 -3.73 -13.42
CA ILE A 40 39.06 -5.09 -13.62
C ILE A 40 40.58 -5.00 -13.53
N ALA A 41 41.17 -5.65 -12.54
CA ALA A 41 42.63 -5.73 -12.38
C ALA A 41 43.21 -6.96 -13.09
N THR A 42 44.33 -6.79 -13.78
CA THR A 42 45.08 -7.90 -14.31
C THR A 42 45.96 -8.55 -13.21
N PRO A 43 46.39 -9.82 -13.37
CA PRO A 43 47.29 -10.45 -12.43
C PRO A 43 48.62 -9.71 -12.22
N TYR A 44 49.00 -8.86 -13.18
CA TYR A 44 50.25 -8.10 -13.17
C TYR A 44 50.12 -6.68 -12.61
N GLY A 45 48.99 -6.37 -11.98
CA GLY A 45 48.76 -5.08 -11.32
C GLY A 45 48.25 -3.95 -12.24
N GLY A 46 48.01 -4.22 -13.52
CA GLY A 46 47.38 -3.26 -14.44
C GLY A 46 45.86 -3.27 -14.29
N TYR A 47 45.22 -2.23 -14.76
CA TYR A 47 43.74 -2.16 -14.89
C TYR A 47 43.32 -2.28 -16.34
N MET A 48 42.24 -3.04 -16.57
CA MET A 48 41.58 -3.11 -17.87
C MET A 48 40.52 -2.02 -17.97
N GLY A 49 40.60 -1.22 -19.02
CA GLY A 49 39.54 -0.31 -19.40
C GLY A 49 38.44 -1.03 -20.16
N ILE A 50 37.23 -0.47 -20.16
CA ILE A 50 36.13 -0.92 -21.01
C ILE A 50 36.46 -0.53 -22.46
N ALA A 51 36.08 -1.36 -23.42
CA ALA A 51 36.43 -1.23 -24.84
C ALA A 51 36.32 0.20 -25.37
N GLY A 52 37.47 0.74 -25.82
CA GLY A 52 37.59 2.08 -26.40
C GLY A 52 37.66 3.24 -25.41
N TYR A 53 37.55 2.99 -24.10
CA TYR A 53 37.61 4.03 -23.07
C TYR A 53 38.42 3.52 -21.88
N ASN A 54 39.35 4.32 -21.42
CA ASN A 54 40.09 4.04 -20.16
C ASN A 54 39.21 4.40 -18.95
N GLN A 55 37.98 3.88 -18.91
CA GLN A 55 36.95 4.22 -17.93
C GLN A 55 36.66 3.04 -17.02
N SER A 56 36.35 3.39 -15.78
CA SER A 56 35.87 2.47 -14.75
C SER A 56 34.41 2.11 -14.98
N LEU A 57 34.04 0.89 -14.61
CA LEU A 57 32.64 0.59 -14.33
C LEU A 57 32.19 1.46 -13.16
N PHE A 58 31.01 2.03 -13.21
CA PHE A 58 30.48 2.77 -12.08
C PHE A 58 29.03 2.35 -11.78
N VAL A 59 28.70 2.45 -10.51
CA VAL A 59 27.34 2.35 -10.02
C VAL A 59 26.98 3.65 -9.34
N LYS A 60 25.87 4.26 -9.75
CA LYS A 60 25.33 5.46 -9.14
C LYS A 60 24.01 5.11 -8.47
N VAL A 61 23.92 5.33 -7.16
CA VAL A 61 22.73 5.05 -6.35
C VAL A 61 22.25 6.35 -5.73
N HIS A 62 20.97 6.64 -5.89
CA HIS A 62 20.31 7.70 -5.17
C HIS A 62 19.63 7.08 -3.94
N VAL A 63 20.19 7.34 -2.76
CA VAL A 63 19.56 6.97 -1.50
C VAL A 63 18.64 8.11 -1.10
N THR A 64 17.37 7.83 -1.02
CA THR A 64 16.41 8.71 -0.36
C THR A 64 16.09 8.08 0.98
N ALA A 65 16.11 8.85 2.07
CA ALA A 65 15.49 8.40 3.31
C ALA A 65 14.12 7.86 2.93
N LYS A 66 13.74 6.75 3.53
CA LYS A 66 12.35 6.33 3.49
C LYS A 66 11.56 7.56 3.91
N ALA A 67 10.94 8.23 2.93
CA ALA A 67 10.16 9.43 3.21
C ALA A 67 9.31 9.06 4.42
N ASP A 68 9.42 9.84 5.51
CA ASP A 68 8.52 9.67 6.64
C ASP A 68 7.16 9.57 6.00
N ARG A 69 6.59 8.35 5.99
CA ARG A 69 5.30 8.15 5.33
C ARG A 69 4.38 9.10 6.03
N TYR A 70 3.98 10.17 5.34
CA TYR A 70 2.97 11.04 5.87
C TYR A 70 1.87 10.16 6.43
N PHE A 71 1.41 10.48 7.63
CA PHE A 71 0.30 9.77 8.24
C PHE A 71 -0.81 9.60 7.20
N GLY A 72 -1.31 8.38 7.06
CA GLY A 72 -2.29 8.05 6.04
C GLY A 72 -2.94 6.70 6.27
N VAL A 73 -3.88 6.40 5.39
CA VAL A 73 -4.61 5.14 5.36
C VAL A 73 -3.86 4.16 4.44
N ASP A 74 -3.46 3.02 4.99
CA ASP A 74 -2.83 1.94 4.22
C ASP A 74 -3.88 1.01 3.60
N ASN A 75 -4.97 0.74 4.33
CA ASN A 75 -6.01 -0.17 3.87
C ASN A 75 -7.35 0.09 4.57
N VAL A 76 -8.44 -0.22 3.87
CA VAL A 76 -9.79 -0.25 4.44
C VAL A 76 -10.50 -1.52 3.96
N VAL A 77 -10.98 -2.33 4.89
CA VAL A 77 -11.78 -3.53 4.60
C VAL A 77 -13.16 -3.36 5.21
N ILE A 78 -14.20 -3.46 4.38
CA ILE A 78 -15.59 -3.36 4.82
C ILE A 78 -16.23 -4.75 4.79
N THR A 79 -16.88 -5.11 5.89
CA THR A 79 -17.73 -6.29 6.00
C THR A 79 -19.16 -5.89 6.29
N VAL A 80 -20.11 -6.73 5.92
CA VAL A 80 -21.54 -6.52 6.17
C VAL A 80 -22.16 -7.77 6.77
N VAL A 81 -22.96 -7.59 7.80
CA VAL A 81 -23.77 -8.64 8.43
C VAL A 81 -25.22 -8.20 8.41
N ARG A 82 -26.09 -9.07 7.89
CA ARG A 82 -27.53 -8.84 7.84
C ARG A 82 -28.23 -9.47 9.03
N ARG A 83 -29.21 -8.76 9.61
CA ARG A 83 -30.09 -9.26 10.67
C ARG A 83 -31.58 -9.04 10.35
N PRO A 84 -32.44 -10.07 10.33
CA PRO A 84 -32.11 -11.50 10.39
C PRO A 84 -31.32 -11.94 9.17
N GLN A 85 -30.60 -13.06 9.25
CA GLN A 85 -29.76 -13.57 8.15
C GLN A 85 -30.57 -13.87 6.88
N THR A 86 -31.81 -14.30 7.04
CA THR A 86 -32.76 -14.58 5.95
C THR A 86 -34.12 -14.00 6.29
N GLY A 87 -34.90 -13.68 5.26
CA GLY A 87 -36.23 -13.08 5.44
C GLY A 87 -36.20 -11.67 6.03
N CYS A 88 -37.32 -11.19 6.49
CA CYS A 88 -37.47 -9.92 7.20
C CYS A 88 -38.40 -10.08 8.38
N THR A 89 -38.19 -9.26 9.40
CA THR A 89 -39.20 -9.10 10.47
C THR A 89 -40.31 -8.17 9.98
N ASN A 90 -41.37 -8.03 10.77
CA ASN A 90 -42.40 -7.01 10.54
C ASN A 90 -41.87 -5.57 10.58
N GLN A 91 -40.65 -5.37 11.08
CA GLN A 91 -39.94 -4.10 11.08
C GLN A 91 -38.91 -3.96 9.94
N GLY A 92 -38.72 -5.01 9.12
CA GLY A 92 -37.71 -5.03 8.05
C GLY A 92 -36.45 -5.80 8.40
N ALA A 93 -35.31 -5.34 7.91
CA ALA A 93 -34.00 -5.91 8.16
C ALA A 93 -32.94 -4.84 8.49
N TYR A 94 -31.93 -5.24 9.22
CA TYR A 94 -30.80 -4.39 9.55
C TYR A 94 -29.54 -4.90 8.84
N TYR A 95 -28.70 -3.98 8.40
CA TYR A 95 -27.40 -4.27 7.83
C TYR A 95 -26.33 -3.57 8.65
N ASP A 96 -25.51 -4.37 9.33
CA ASP A 96 -24.42 -3.87 10.16
C ASP A 96 -23.14 -3.87 9.34
N PHE A 97 -22.62 -2.69 9.06
CA PHE A 97 -21.36 -2.50 8.35
C PHE A 97 -20.24 -2.25 9.35
N THR A 98 -19.13 -2.97 9.18
CA THR A 98 -17.90 -2.77 9.93
C THR A 98 -16.78 -2.46 8.96
N ALA A 99 -16.13 -1.32 9.09
CA ALA A 99 -14.94 -1.00 8.34
C ALA A 99 -13.71 -1.02 9.25
N ASN A 100 -12.75 -1.87 8.92
CA ASN A 100 -11.44 -1.89 9.55
C ASN A 100 -10.51 -0.96 8.76
N ILE A 101 -10.16 0.17 9.36
CA ILE A 101 -9.24 1.17 8.81
C ILE A 101 -7.85 0.89 9.37
N THR A 102 -6.87 0.66 8.49
CA THR A 102 -5.46 0.48 8.85
C THR A 102 -4.69 1.74 8.52
N ALA A 103 -4.04 2.32 9.52
CA ALA A 103 -3.20 3.51 9.40
C ALA A 103 -1.72 3.16 9.54
N ASN A 104 -0.86 3.93 8.88
CA ASN A 104 0.59 3.73 8.86
C ASN A 104 1.34 4.43 10.01
N GLY A 105 0.66 5.17 10.87
CA GLY A 105 1.27 5.94 11.96
C GLY A 105 0.25 6.59 12.88
N PRO A 106 0.71 7.46 13.80
CA PRO A 106 -0.16 8.24 14.67
C PRO A 106 -0.83 9.39 13.92
N GLY A 107 -2.10 9.66 14.23
CA GLY A 107 -2.86 10.77 13.65
C GLY A 107 -4.36 10.53 13.67
N GLN A 108 -5.12 11.48 13.11
CA GLN A 108 -6.56 11.40 12.98
C GLN A 108 -6.95 11.13 11.53
N ILE A 109 -7.89 10.21 11.35
CA ILE A 109 -8.55 9.94 10.09
C ILE A 109 -10.02 10.30 10.25
N ASP A 110 -10.51 11.20 9.42
CA ASP A 110 -11.92 11.48 9.29
C ASP A 110 -12.53 10.51 8.29
N TYR A 111 -13.74 10.06 8.54
CA TYR A 111 -14.43 9.13 7.65
C TYR A 111 -15.88 9.53 7.40
N ARG A 112 -16.40 9.09 6.25
CA ARG A 112 -17.76 9.29 5.84
C ARG A 112 -18.30 8.01 5.20
N TRP A 113 -19.36 7.47 5.78
CA TRP A 113 -20.17 6.44 5.16
C TRP A 113 -21.11 7.06 4.12
N ALA A 114 -21.23 6.42 2.99
CA ALA A 114 -22.18 6.79 1.95
C ALA A 114 -22.89 5.55 1.41
N TYR A 115 -24.17 5.70 1.17
CA TYR A 115 -25.02 4.69 0.56
C TYR A 115 -25.26 5.05 -0.91
N ILE A 116 -25.32 4.06 -1.80
CA ILE A 116 -25.51 4.26 -3.23
C ILE A 116 -26.71 3.41 -3.70
N PRO A 117 -27.75 4.01 -4.29
CA PRO A 117 -27.85 5.40 -4.72
C PRO A 117 -27.95 6.37 -3.54
N TRP A 118 -27.41 7.53 -3.74
CA TRP A 118 -27.21 8.58 -2.73
C TRP A 118 -28.54 9.02 -2.10
N ASP A 119 -28.69 8.85 -0.80
CA ASP A 119 -29.88 9.27 -0.04
C ASP A 119 -29.69 10.58 0.75
N GLY A 120 -28.54 11.21 0.63
CA GLY A 120 -28.22 12.44 1.35
C GLY A 120 -27.79 12.25 2.81
N ASN A 121 -27.97 11.07 3.39
CA ASN A 121 -27.62 10.77 4.76
C ASN A 121 -26.18 10.25 4.86
N ASN A 122 -25.25 11.16 5.12
CA ASN A 122 -23.86 10.82 5.36
C ASN A 122 -23.61 10.66 6.87
N VAL A 123 -23.18 9.46 7.28
CA VAL A 123 -22.69 9.24 8.64
C VAL A 123 -21.20 9.57 8.63
N VAL A 124 -20.84 10.62 9.34
CA VAL A 124 -19.47 11.11 9.45
C VAL A 124 -18.91 10.85 10.84
N GLY A 125 -17.60 10.67 10.94
CA GLY A 125 -16.91 10.50 12.22
C GLY A 125 -15.41 10.62 12.03
N HIS A 126 -14.69 10.43 13.12
CA HIS A 126 -13.23 10.37 13.10
C HIS A 126 -12.71 9.23 13.96
N VAL A 127 -11.49 8.81 13.69
CA VAL A 127 -10.76 7.82 14.48
C VAL A 127 -9.33 8.27 14.68
N ASN A 128 -8.85 8.22 15.93
CA ASN A 128 -7.49 8.62 16.28
C ASN A 128 -6.61 7.39 16.46
N PHE A 129 -5.42 7.44 15.89
CA PHE A 129 -4.38 6.43 16.00
C PHE A 129 -3.22 6.97 16.84
N ALA A 130 -2.82 6.26 17.89
CA ALA A 130 -1.62 6.59 18.67
C ALA A 130 -0.33 6.05 18.01
N ALA A 131 -0.46 5.04 17.13
CA ALA A 131 0.60 4.40 16.37
C ALA A 131 0.00 3.74 15.14
N ALA A 132 0.82 3.22 14.25
CA ALA A 132 0.37 2.36 13.16
C ALA A 132 -0.45 1.18 13.69
N GLY A 133 -1.53 0.83 12.98
CA GLY A 133 -2.43 -0.24 13.39
C GLY A 133 -3.81 -0.12 12.76
N SER A 134 -4.75 -0.95 13.21
CA SER A 134 -6.11 -1.01 12.67
C SER A 134 -7.15 -0.68 13.74
N LYS A 135 -8.19 0.04 13.32
CA LYS A 135 -9.36 0.35 14.14
C LYS A 135 -10.64 0.15 13.34
N ALA A 136 -11.68 -0.34 14.03
CA ALA A 136 -12.99 -0.56 13.44
C ALA A 136 -13.90 0.65 13.65
N VAL A 137 -14.67 0.98 12.60
CA VAL A 137 -15.76 1.95 12.65
C VAL A 137 -17.02 1.27 12.14
N TYR A 138 -18.17 1.66 12.66
CA TYR A 138 -19.42 0.93 12.49
C TYR A 138 -20.52 1.83 11.96
N TRP A 139 -21.39 1.23 11.16
CA TRP A 139 -22.65 1.85 10.75
C TRP A 139 -23.71 0.76 10.60
N THR A 140 -24.92 1.03 11.11
CA THR A 140 -26.09 0.17 10.91
C THR A 140 -27.09 0.88 10.04
N TRP A 141 -27.50 0.24 8.96
CA TRP A 141 -28.59 0.71 8.13
C TRP A 141 -29.82 -0.16 8.34
N HIS A 142 -30.98 0.48 8.49
CA HIS A 142 -32.26 -0.16 8.68
C HIS A 142 -33.09 -0.07 7.41
N MET A 143 -33.50 -1.20 6.91
CA MET A 143 -34.40 -1.35 5.78
C MET A 143 -35.81 -1.64 6.28
N THR A 144 -36.76 -0.76 5.94
CA THR A 144 -38.17 -0.94 6.25
C THR A 144 -38.87 -1.87 5.26
N THR A 145 -40.01 -2.43 5.64
CA THR A 145 -40.74 -3.45 4.86
C THR A 145 -41.41 -2.89 3.59
N ASP A 146 -41.56 -1.59 3.47
CA ASP A 146 -42.13 -0.89 2.31
C ASP A 146 -41.19 -0.81 1.10
N HIS A 147 -39.93 -1.20 1.29
CA HIS A 147 -38.92 -1.20 0.24
C HIS A 147 -38.54 -2.63 -0.21
N ILE A 148 -39.52 -3.36 -0.72
CA ILE A 148 -39.34 -4.72 -1.26
C ILE A 148 -38.70 -4.61 -2.66
N GLN A 149 -37.39 -4.58 -2.73
CA GLN A 149 -36.67 -4.68 -4.00
C GLN A 149 -35.46 -5.58 -3.86
N ASN A 150 -35.40 -6.59 -4.70
CA ASN A 150 -34.20 -7.44 -4.84
C ASN A 150 -33.17 -6.68 -5.69
N ILE A 151 -32.48 -5.72 -5.08
CA ILE A 151 -31.52 -4.86 -5.76
C ILE A 151 -30.17 -4.95 -5.04
N ASP A 152 -29.12 -5.15 -5.82
CA ASP A 152 -27.78 -4.96 -5.36
C ASP A 152 -27.50 -3.50 -5.00
N ARG A 153 -27.00 -3.29 -3.81
CA ARG A 153 -26.67 -1.96 -3.27
C ARG A 153 -25.20 -1.90 -2.91
N TRP A 154 -24.69 -0.69 -2.83
CA TRP A 154 -23.33 -0.42 -2.42
C TRP A 154 -23.32 0.48 -1.20
N VAL A 155 -22.45 0.13 -0.25
CA VAL A 155 -22.03 1.04 0.80
C VAL A 155 -20.57 1.37 0.57
N ALA A 156 -20.20 2.60 0.74
CA ALA A 156 -18.87 3.09 0.59
C ALA A 156 -18.41 3.78 1.87
N LEU A 157 -17.13 3.66 2.18
CA LEU A 157 -16.44 4.48 3.17
C LEU A 157 -15.41 5.34 2.45
N ASN A 158 -15.51 6.63 2.63
CA ASN A 158 -14.46 7.58 2.29
C ASN A 158 -13.66 7.90 3.55
N THR A 159 -12.35 7.97 3.43
CA THR A 159 -11.46 8.39 4.50
C THR A 159 -10.66 9.61 4.06
N THR A 160 -10.44 10.55 4.98
CA THR A 160 -9.72 11.80 4.73
C THR A 160 -8.66 12.01 5.81
N VAL A 161 -7.48 12.44 5.41
CA VAL A 161 -6.38 12.84 6.30
C VAL A 161 -6.05 14.29 6.02
N GLY A 162 -6.34 15.17 6.97
CA GLY A 162 -6.24 16.60 6.74
C GLY A 162 -7.20 17.05 5.63
N SER A 163 -6.67 17.59 4.54
CA SER A 163 -7.43 17.99 3.34
C SER A 163 -7.38 16.98 2.19
N VAL A 164 -6.68 15.84 2.39
CA VAL A 164 -6.47 14.83 1.34
C VAL A 164 -7.52 13.75 1.46
N GLU A 165 -8.40 13.68 0.46
CA GLU A 165 -9.38 12.61 0.32
C GLU A 165 -8.70 11.35 -0.22
N THR A 166 -8.95 10.21 0.42
CA THR A 166 -8.45 8.90 -0.04
C THR A 166 -9.49 8.23 -0.95
N GLN A 167 -9.11 7.09 -1.52
CA GLN A 167 -10.02 6.31 -2.34
C GLN A 167 -11.23 5.82 -1.55
N TRP A 168 -12.41 5.84 -2.21
CA TRP A 168 -13.62 5.22 -1.69
C TRP A 168 -13.49 3.70 -1.69
N THR A 169 -13.56 3.10 -0.51
CA THR A 169 -13.71 1.65 -0.39
C THR A 169 -15.18 1.30 -0.41
N ARG A 170 -15.56 0.27 -1.16
CA ARG A 170 -16.95 -0.12 -1.37
C ARG A 170 -17.19 -1.57 -1.03
N VAL A 171 -18.37 -1.86 -0.50
CA VAL A 171 -18.89 -3.24 -0.37
C VAL A 171 -20.25 -3.32 -1.03
N LYS A 172 -20.46 -4.40 -1.77
CA LYS A 172 -21.74 -4.74 -2.37
C LYS A 172 -22.52 -5.63 -1.41
N PHE A 173 -23.81 -5.39 -1.29
CA PHE A 173 -24.70 -6.26 -0.52
C PHE A 173 -26.03 -6.40 -1.23
N ASN A 174 -26.68 -7.53 -1.04
CA ASN A 174 -27.98 -7.79 -1.61
C ASN A 174 -29.07 -7.29 -0.69
N TYR A 175 -29.99 -6.54 -1.25
CA TYR A 175 -31.13 -5.97 -0.57
C TYR A 175 -32.38 -6.79 -0.90
N THR A 176 -32.71 -7.76 -0.05
CA THR A 176 -33.92 -8.56 -0.18
C THR A 176 -34.73 -8.54 1.09
N CYS A 177 -35.99 -8.21 0.98
CA CYS A 177 -37.00 -8.44 2.00
C CYS A 177 -38.13 -9.24 1.34
N GLN A 178 -37.95 -10.55 1.24
CA GLN A 178 -39.08 -11.43 0.92
C GLN A 178 -39.59 -12.06 2.22
N PRO A 179 -40.92 -12.02 2.45
CA PRO A 179 -41.54 -12.67 3.62
C PRO A 179 -41.27 -14.16 3.63
#